data_f4b519fb4a1018904be10dddfb5da7f6
#
_entry.id   f4b519fb4a1018904be10dddfb5da7f6
#
_cell.length_a   1.000
_cell.length_b   1.000
_cell.length_c   1.000
_cell.angle_alpha   90.00
_cell.angle_beta   90.00
_cell.angle_gamma   90.00
#
_symmetry.space_group_name_H-M   'P 1'
#
loop_
_entity.id
_entity.type
_entity.pdbx_description
1 polymer ?
#
loop_
_entity_poly.entity_id
_entity_poly.type
_entity_poly.pdbx_seq_one_letter_code
_entity_poly.pdbx_strand_id
1 'polypeptide(L)'
;MHCRPGSSDRGSRFIEKALVACAAGAFLLCALPLALDAHDRITTRVTWTREIEPIFSARCVDCHRAGGRSTIALATYQQARPWAVAIKEEVLTRRMPIWNAARGYGEFANDPSLSPFEIALIAAWVEGGAPESEKNKPSPALSSDLRLKPFTPPPESSVRTAIMSCGEHPATGKLLAIRPTLDKDGSAGVAAILPGGRQEIIAWIRNYDPDYRTTYWLRQPLVLPSGSRMRVESSANCAIDLTFAR
;
A
#
# COMPACT_ATOMS: atom_id res chain seq x y z
N MET A 1 42.91 -88.08 -26.66
CA MET A 1 43.06 -86.66 -27.10
C MET A 1 42.36 -85.83 -26.12
N HIS A 2 43.08 -85.11 -25.25
CA HIS A 2 42.52 -84.25 -24.20
C HIS A 2 42.53 -82.80 -24.68
N CYS A 3 41.35 -82.18 -24.76
CA CYS A 3 41.25 -80.71 -24.89
C CYS A 3 41.03 -80.10 -23.50
N ARG A 4 41.96 -79.22 -23.10
CA ARG A 4 41.85 -78.40 -21.91
C ARG A 4 41.02 -77.15 -22.24
N PRO A 5 40.13 -76.68 -21.34
CA PRO A 5 39.53 -75.41 -21.48
C PRO A 5 40.45 -74.30 -20.93
N GLY A 6 40.73 -73.29 -21.76
CA GLY A 6 41.51 -72.10 -21.39
C GLY A 6 40.72 -71.14 -20.48
N SER A 7 41.35 -70.62 -19.43
CA SER A 7 40.79 -69.74 -18.45
C SER A 7 40.49 -68.36 -19.02
N SER A 8 39.21 -67.92 -18.95
CA SER A 8 38.75 -66.65 -19.28
C SER A 8 38.51 -65.83 -17.96
N ASP A 9 39.57 -65.53 -17.17
CA ASP A 9 39.43 -64.88 -15.87
C ASP A 9 39.97 -63.41 -15.87
N ARG A 10 40.33 -62.89 -17.04
CA ARG A 10 40.86 -61.53 -17.12
C ARG A 10 39.79 -60.48 -17.48
N GLY A 11 38.68 -60.82 -18.12
CA GLY A 11 37.61 -59.89 -18.50
C GLY A 11 36.72 -59.49 -17.34
N SER A 12 36.46 -60.38 -16.39
CA SER A 12 35.58 -60.16 -15.25
C SER A 12 36.14 -59.11 -14.31
N ARG A 13 37.42 -59.10 -14.00
CA ARG A 13 38.06 -58.15 -13.07
C ARG A 13 38.18 -56.72 -13.63
N PHE A 14 38.18 -56.53 -14.97
CA PHE A 14 38.19 -55.25 -15.59
C PHE A 14 36.80 -54.58 -15.53
N ILE A 15 35.74 -55.36 -15.71
CA ILE A 15 34.36 -54.89 -15.65
C ILE A 15 33.98 -54.50 -14.21
N GLU A 16 34.35 -55.31 -13.21
CA GLU A 16 34.11 -54.98 -11.80
C GLU A 16 34.83 -53.69 -11.37
N LYS A 17 36.10 -53.52 -11.76
CA LYS A 17 36.85 -52.29 -11.44
C LYS A 17 36.28 -51.05 -12.15
N ALA A 18 35.78 -51.19 -13.37
CA ALA A 18 35.13 -50.09 -14.10
C ALA A 18 33.78 -49.72 -13.48
N LEU A 19 32.98 -50.70 -13.05
CA LEU A 19 31.69 -50.45 -12.36
C LEU A 19 31.88 -49.80 -10.99
N VAL A 20 32.88 -50.22 -10.22
CA VAL A 20 33.18 -49.58 -8.90
C VAL A 20 33.72 -48.17 -9.08
N ALA A 21 34.52 -47.86 -10.09
CA ALA A 21 34.99 -46.53 -10.38
C ALA A 21 33.88 -45.60 -10.86
N CYS A 22 32.91 -46.06 -11.66
CA CYS A 22 31.74 -45.29 -12.06
C CYS A 22 30.78 -45.03 -10.89
N ALA A 23 30.58 -46.03 -10.01
CA ALA A 23 29.73 -45.86 -8.82
C ALA A 23 30.35 -44.87 -7.82
N ALA A 24 31.66 -44.92 -7.61
CA ALA A 24 32.37 -43.97 -6.74
C ALA A 24 32.35 -42.55 -7.31
N GLY A 25 32.47 -42.36 -8.63
CA GLY A 25 32.38 -41.09 -9.31
C GLY A 25 30.96 -40.46 -9.24
N ALA A 26 29.94 -41.30 -9.40
CA ALA A 26 28.54 -40.85 -9.27
C ALA A 26 28.18 -40.46 -7.84
N PHE A 27 28.73 -41.16 -6.82
CA PHE A 27 28.50 -40.82 -5.41
C PHE A 27 29.23 -39.53 -5.00
N LEU A 28 30.40 -39.24 -5.59
CA LEU A 28 31.15 -37.99 -5.32
C LEU A 28 30.46 -36.77 -5.94
N LEU A 29 29.79 -36.92 -7.09
CA LEU A 29 29.00 -35.84 -7.71
C LEU A 29 27.69 -35.55 -6.97
N CYS A 30 27.09 -36.55 -6.29
CA CYS A 30 25.90 -36.34 -5.46
C CYS A 30 26.22 -35.76 -4.06
N ALA A 31 27.47 -35.79 -3.62
CA ALA A 31 27.90 -35.32 -2.31
C ALA A 31 28.39 -33.85 -2.32
N LEU A 32 28.45 -33.19 -3.48
CA LEU A 32 28.59 -31.75 -3.52
C LEU A 32 27.28 -31.14 -2.99
N PRO A 33 27.26 -30.49 -1.81
CA PRO A 33 26.13 -29.65 -1.45
C PRO A 33 26.06 -28.55 -2.52
N LEU A 34 25.08 -28.64 -3.39
CA LEU A 34 24.62 -27.49 -4.14
C LEU A 34 24.10 -26.51 -3.08
N ALA A 35 25.02 -25.75 -2.47
CA ALA A 35 24.67 -24.52 -1.80
C ALA A 35 24.14 -23.57 -2.90
N LEU A 36 22.92 -23.86 -3.35
CA LEU A 36 22.08 -22.89 -4.04
C LEU A 36 21.73 -21.88 -2.96
N ASP A 37 22.67 -20.95 -2.72
CA ASP A 37 22.41 -19.71 -2.01
C ASP A 37 21.51 -18.87 -2.94
N ALA A 38 20.25 -19.38 -3.11
CA ALA A 38 19.23 -18.77 -3.97
C ALA A 38 18.68 -17.46 -3.39
N HIS A 39 19.27 -16.97 -2.33
CA HIS A 39 18.91 -15.71 -1.71
C HIS A 39 20.11 -14.78 -1.71
N ASP A 40 20.40 -14.20 -2.88
CA ASP A 40 21.12 -12.95 -2.90
C ASP A 40 20.35 -11.99 -1.99
N ARG A 41 20.98 -11.61 -0.89
CA ARG A 41 20.46 -10.52 -0.04
C ARG A 41 20.35 -9.31 -0.95
N ILE A 42 19.11 -8.93 -1.26
CA ILE A 42 18.85 -7.67 -1.95
C ILE A 42 19.40 -6.57 -1.02
N THR A 43 20.63 -6.16 -1.26
CA THR A 43 21.27 -5.05 -0.53
C THR A 43 20.68 -3.77 -1.07
N THR A 44 19.55 -3.34 -0.52
CA THR A 44 18.99 -2.04 -0.85
C THR A 44 19.74 -0.96 -0.07
N ARG A 45 19.93 0.20 -0.70
CA ARG A 45 20.44 1.40 -0.01
C ARG A 45 19.31 2.16 0.71
N VAL A 46 18.11 1.59 0.75
CA VAL A 46 16.95 2.21 1.40
C VAL A 46 17.06 2.03 2.90
N THR A 47 17.00 3.13 3.63
CA THR A 47 17.13 3.15 5.09
C THR A 47 15.94 3.86 5.72
N TRP A 48 15.68 3.57 7.00
CA TRP A 48 14.64 4.26 7.75
C TRP A 48 14.86 5.77 7.75
N THR A 49 16.02 6.22 8.20
CA THR A 49 16.30 7.64 8.42
C THR A 49 16.26 8.49 7.15
N ARG A 50 16.53 7.90 5.99
CA ARG A 50 16.63 8.64 4.74
C ARG A 50 15.34 8.61 3.91
N GLU A 51 14.75 7.45 3.71
CA GLU A 51 13.60 7.28 2.83
C GLU A 51 12.29 6.98 3.57
N ILE A 52 12.34 6.17 4.62
CA ILE A 52 11.13 5.58 5.22
C ILE A 52 10.49 6.50 6.26
N GLU A 53 11.26 7.09 7.14
CA GLU A 53 10.74 8.01 8.16
C GLU A 53 9.91 9.16 7.58
N PRO A 54 10.33 9.83 6.48
CA PRO A 54 9.51 10.86 5.85
C PRO A 54 8.17 10.34 5.33
N ILE A 55 8.15 9.13 4.74
CA ILE A 55 6.92 8.50 4.27
C ILE A 55 6.01 8.20 5.45
N PHE A 56 6.55 7.61 6.52
CA PHE A 56 5.79 7.26 7.72
C PHE A 56 5.24 8.50 8.41
N SER A 57 6.04 9.55 8.56
CA SER A 57 5.61 10.83 9.14
C SER A 57 4.45 11.46 8.37
N ALA A 58 4.44 11.33 7.04
CA ALA A 58 3.42 11.93 6.19
C ALA A 58 2.16 11.07 6.04
N ARG A 59 2.28 9.73 6.12
CA ARG A 59 1.21 8.80 5.70
C ARG A 59 0.69 7.90 6.82
N CYS A 60 1.50 7.64 7.86
CA CYS A 60 1.19 6.62 8.87
C CYS A 60 0.99 7.19 10.27
N VAL A 61 1.86 8.13 10.68
CA VAL A 61 1.98 8.59 12.06
C VAL A 61 0.73 9.29 12.57
N ASP A 62 -0.06 9.93 11.72
CA ASP A 62 -1.30 10.59 12.17
C ASP A 62 -2.25 9.60 12.88
N CYS A 63 -2.37 8.38 12.36
CA CYS A 63 -3.14 7.30 12.97
C CYS A 63 -2.30 6.44 13.94
N HIS A 64 -1.02 6.19 13.59
CA HIS A 64 -0.10 5.28 14.26
C HIS A 64 0.86 5.99 15.22
N ARG A 65 0.36 6.82 16.12
CA ARG A 65 1.09 7.50 17.20
C ARG A 65 0.44 7.25 18.55
N ALA A 66 1.13 7.58 19.61
CA ALA A 66 0.54 7.54 20.96
C ALA A 66 -0.73 8.41 21.00
N GLY A 67 -1.84 7.84 21.44
CA GLY A 67 -3.15 8.50 21.45
C GLY A 67 -3.79 8.68 20.05
N GLY A 68 -3.23 8.06 19.01
CA GLY A 68 -3.84 7.98 17.68
C GLY A 68 -4.96 6.93 17.62
N ARG A 69 -5.53 6.72 16.43
CA ARG A 69 -6.61 5.74 16.23
C ARG A 69 -6.13 4.30 16.32
N SER A 70 -4.86 4.04 16.00
CA SER A 70 -4.27 2.70 16.04
C SER A 70 -3.66 2.41 17.41
N THR A 71 -3.75 1.16 17.86
CA THR A 71 -3.03 0.66 19.03
C THR A 71 -1.54 0.45 18.78
N ILE A 72 -1.13 0.37 17.50
CA ILE A 72 0.26 0.19 17.08
C ILE A 72 0.86 1.54 16.77
N ALA A 73 1.93 1.94 17.46
CA ALA A 73 2.69 3.14 17.14
C ALA A 73 3.80 2.86 16.12
N LEU A 74 3.99 3.76 15.15
CA LEU A 74 4.97 3.65 14.07
C LEU A 74 5.79 4.94 13.88
N ALA A 75 5.86 5.80 14.90
CA ALA A 75 6.49 7.11 14.79
C ALA A 75 8.03 7.07 14.80
N THR A 76 8.62 5.98 15.29
CA THR A 76 10.08 5.80 15.37
C THR A 76 10.51 4.49 14.73
N TYR A 77 11.80 4.39 14.41
CA TYR A 77 12.36 3.14 13.90
C TYR A 77 12.09 1.95 14.83
N GLN A 78 12.31 2.12 16.13
CA GLN A 78 12.12 1.07 17.14
C GLN A 78 10.67 0.59 17.22
N GLN A 79 9.73 1.48 16.95
CA GLN A 79 8.30 1.15 16.91
C GLN A 79 7.93 0.45 15.60
N ALA A 80 8.46 0.91 14.47
CA ALA A 80 8.10 0.41 13.14
C ALA A 80 8.82 -0.90 12.77
N ARG A 81 10.10 -1.05 13.15
CA ARG A 81 10.94 -2.18 12.74
C ARG A 81 10.35 -3.57 13.06
N PRO A 82 9.77 -3.82 14.24
CA PRO A 82 9.15 -5.12 14.56
C PRO A 82 7.98 -5.48 13.62
N TRP A 83 7.33 -4.49 13.06
CA TRP A 83 6.16 -4.64 12.18
C TRP A 83 6.50 -4.59 10.69
N ALA A 84 7.77 -4.47 10.32
CA ALA A 84 8.21 -4.19 8.94
C ALA A 84 7.58 -5.15 7.91
N VAL A 85 7.56 -6.46 8.18
CA VAL A 85 6.98 -7.46 7.26
C VAL A 85 5.48 -7.26 7.10
N ALA A 86 4.75 -7.09 8.20
CA ALA A 86 3.32 -6.82 8.16
C ALA A 86 3.00 -5.49 7.45
N ILE A 87 3.79 -4.44 7.72
CA ILE A 87 3.65 -3.15 7.02
C ILE A 87 3.81 -3.33 5.50
N LYS A 88 4.84 -4.08 5.05
CA LYS A 88 5.02 -4.36 3.62
C LYS A 88 3.78 -5.04 3.03
N GLU A 89 3.24 -6.03 3.69
CA GLU A 89 2.04 -6.74 3.23
C GLU A 89 0.83 -5.80 3.14
N GLU A 90 0.59 -4.99 4.16
CA GLU A 90 -0.53 -4.04 4.21
C GLU A 90 -0.45 -2.98 3.10
N VAL A 91 0.76 -2.44 2.83
CA VAL A 91 0.91 -1.42 1.80
C VAL A 91 0.88 -2.01 0.39
N LEU A 92 1.43 -3.23 0.17
CA LEU A 92 1.37 -3.91 -1.13
C LEU A 92 -0.07 -4.26 -1.52
N THR A 93 -0.87 -4.70 -0.55
CA THR A 93 -2.30 -5.01 -0.74
C THR A 93 -3.20 -3.76 -0.68
N ARG A 94 -2.61 -2.58 -0.41
CA ARG A 94 -3.31 -1.30 -0.31
C ARG A 94 -4.40 -1.28 0.76
N ARG A 95 -4.27 -2.08 1.81
CA ARG A 95 -5.13 -2.02 2.99
C ARG A 95 -4.75 -0.85 3.90
N MET A 96 -3.46 -0.45 3.88
CA MET A 96 -2.96 0.72 4.59
C MET A 96 -2.24 1.70 3.65
N PRO A 97 -2.37 3.01 3.85
CA PRO A 97 -3.32 3.70 4.74
C PRO A 97 -4.78 3.43 4.33
N ILE A 98 -5.71 3.43 5.31
CA ILE A 98 -7.13 3.24 5.02
C ILE A 98 -7.66 4.42 4.21
N TRP A 99 -8.15 4.14 3.00
CA TRP A 99 -8.72 5.11 2.10
C TRP A 99 -9.75 4.46 1.19
N ASN A 100 -11.00 4.84 1.35
CA ASN A 100 -12.12 4.16 0.72
C ASN A 100 -12.55 4.79 -0.61
N ALA A 101 -12.06 5.99 -0.95
CA ALA A 101 -12.31 6.59 -2.27
C ALA A 101 -11.50 5.86 -3.35
N ALA A 102 -12.19 5.34 -4.35
CA ALA A 102 -11.59 4.64 -5.47
C ALA A 102 -10.77 5.60 -6.33
N ARG A 103 -9.58 5.18 -6.74
CA ARG A 103 -8.71 5.97 -7.62
C ARG A 103 -9.39 6.21 -8.98
N GLY A 104 -9.16 7.40 -9.53
CA GLY A 104 -9.75 7.80 -10.81
C GLY A 104 -11.16 8.39 -10.69
N TYR A 105 -11.71 8.45 -9.48
CA TYR A 105 -12.99 9.09 -9.18
C TYR A 105 -12.78 10.20 -8.15
N GLY A 106 -12.65 11.43 -8.63
CA GLY A 106 -12.32 12.58 -7.81
C GLY A 106 -10.83 12.67 -7.43
N GLU A 107 -10.42 13.86 -7.03
CA GLU A 107 -9.11 14.15 -6.48
C GLU A 107 -9.26 14.82 -5.12
N PHE A 108 -8.57 14.29 -4.12
CA PHE A 108 -8.70 14.74 -2.74
C PHE A 108 -7.40 15.31 -2.20
N ALA A 109 -7.49 16.43 -1.50
CA ALA A 109 -6.33 17.11 -0.91
C ALA A 109 -5.79 16.35 0.32
N ASN A 110 -6.63 15.60 1.00
CA ASN A 110 -6.31 14.81 2.19
C ASN A 110 -6.16 13.31 1.92
N ASP A 111 -5.89 12.91 0.66
CA ASP A 111 -5.63 11.50 0.31
C ASP A 111 -4.31 11.03 0.95
N PRO A 112 -4.34 10.09 1.91
CA PRO A 112 -3.16 9.54 2.55
C PRO A 112 -2.52 8.41 1.74
N SER A 113 -3.10 8.01 0.61
CA SER A 113 -2.66 6.85 -0.16
C SER A 113 -1.21 6.97 -0.58
N LEU A 114 -0.50 5.86 -0.46
CA LEU A 114 0.88 5.76 -0.94
C LEU A 114 0.93 5.74 -2.47
N SER A 115 1.89 6.46 -3.02
CA SER A 115 2.26 6.34 -4.43
C SER A 115 2.91 4.98 -4.70
N PRO A 116 2.93 4.50 -5.95
CA PRO A 116 3.66 3.27 -6.30
C PRO A 116 5.14 3.32 -5.90
N PHE A 117 5.75 4.50 -5.96
CA PHE A 117 7.15 4.70 -5.57
C PHE A 117 7.34 4.57 -4.06
N GLU A 118 6.48 5.18 -3.23
CA GLU A 118 6.52 5.03 -1.77
C GLU A 118 6.33 3.57 -1.34
N ILE A 119 5.42 2.84 -1.99
CA ILE A 119 5.21 1.40 -1.76
C ILE A 119 6.48 0.61 -2.11
N ALA A 120 7.10 0.89 -3.27
CA ALA A 120 8.33 0.23 -3.68
C ALA A 120 9.50 0.49 -2.71
N LEU A 121 9.63 1.72 -2.18
CA LEU A 121 10.62 2.04 -1.16
C LEU A 121 10.41 1.26 0.13
N ILE A 122 9.18 1.18 0.62
CA ILE A 122 8.84 0.40 1.83
C ILE A 122 9.15 -1.08 1.61
N ALA A 123 8.74 -1.65 0.46
CA ALA A 123 9.03 -3.04 0.13
C ALA A 123 10.54 -3.32 0.08
N ALA A 124 11.30 -2.47 -0.63
CA ALA A 124 12.73 -2.58 -0.74
C ALA A 124 13.44 -2.45 0.63
N TRP A 125 12.98 -1.53 1.49
CA TRP A 125 13.50 -1.40 2.85
C TRP A 125 13.32 -2.70 3.64
N VAL A 126 12.14 -3.29 3.61
CA VAL A 126 11.84 -4.53 4.34
C VAL A 126 12.65 -5.70 3.80
N GLU A 127 12.74 -5.86 2.47
CA GLU A 127 13.52 -6.91 1.82
C GLU A 127 15.02 -6.79 2.08
N GLY A 128 15.53 -5.56 2.23
CA GLY A 128 16.91 -5.27 2.64
C GLY A 128 17.19 -5.51 4.14
N GLY A 129 16.23 -6.05 4.90
CA GLY A 129 16.37 -6.32 6.33
C GLY A 129 15.96 -5.16 7.23
N ALA A 130 15.28 -4.17 6.68
CA ALA A 130 14.76 -2.98 7.35
C ALA A 130 15.84 -2.24 8.18
N PRO A 131 16.93 -1.76 7.56
CA PRO A 131 18.02 -1.07 8.26
C PRO A 131 17.58 0.33 8.74
N GLU A 132 18.13 0.77 9.89
CA GLU A 132 17.89 2.11 10.41
C GLU A 132 18.63 3.18 9.61
N SER A 133 19.94 2.97 9.41
CA SER A 133 20.83 3.89 8.69
C SER A 133 21.94 3.12 7.97
N GLU A 134 22.62 3.76 7.03
CA GLU A 134 23.86 3.20 6.46
C GLU A 134 24.96 3.21 7.52
N LYS A 135 25.64 2.06 7.71
CA LYS A 135 26.82 1.99 8.58
C LYS A 135 27.85 3.02 8.09
N ASN A 136 28.26 3.93 8.98
CA ASN A 136 29.29 4.93 8.76
C ASN A 136 28.96 6.09 7.79
N LYS A 137 27.70 6.34 7.46
CA LYS A 137 27.32 7.56 6.75
C LYS A 137 26.29 8.34 7.59
N PRO A 138 26.54 9.62 7.90
CA PRO A 138 25.49 10.47 8.43
C PRO A 138 24.39 10.56 7.37
N SER A 139 23.16 10.27 7.77
CA SER A 139 22.01 10.46 6.89
C SER A 139 21.86 11.95 6.61
N PRO A 140 21.84 12.39 5.34
CA PRO A 140 21.51 13.77 5.06
C PRO A 140 20.09 14.01 5.60
N ALA A 141 19.94 15.05 6.42
CA ALA A 141 18.59 15.48 6.82
C ALA A 141 17.77 15.72 5.55
N LEU A 142 16.61 15.07 5.45
CA LEU A 142 15.68 15.34 4.36
C LEU A 142 15.38 16.84 4.38
N SER A 143 15.57 17.52 3.25
CA SER A 143 15.23 18.92 3.15
C SER A 143 13.75 19.11 3.52
N SER A 144 13.44 20.17 4.25
CA SER A 144 12.08 20.53 4.65
C SER A 144 11.10 20.58 3.46
N ASP A 145 11.61 20.79 2.26
CA ASP A 145 10.86 20.91 1.00
C ASP A 145 10.31 19.57 0.49
N LEU A 146 10.90 18.45 0.93
CA LEU A 146 10.39 17.10 0.61
C LEU A 146 9.38 16.57 1.65
N ARG A 147 9.16 17.29 2.74
CA ARG A 147 8.12 16.94 3.70
C ARG A 147 6.77 17.28 3.10
N LEU A 148 5.97 16.27 2.83
CA LEU A 148 4.57 16.45 2.44
C LEU A 148 3.86 17.25 3.55
N LYS A 149 3.37 18.45 3.21
CA LYS A 149 2.63 19.26 4.17
C LYS A 149 1.30 18.56 4.46
N PRO A 150 0.96 18.32 5.74
CA PRO A 150 -0.35 17.80 6.09
C PRO A 150 -1.45 18.74 5.55
N PHE A 151 -2.52 18.16 5.06
CA PHE A 151 -3.69 18.92 4.66
C PHE A 151 -4.32 19.56 5.91
N THR A 152 -4.60 20.87 5.84
CA THR A 152 -5.33 21.60 6.88
C THR A 152 -6.69 22.01 6.32
N PRO A 153 -7.81 21.54 6.89
CA PRO A 153 -9.13 21.95 6.43
C PRO A 153 -9.35 23.44 6.67
N PRO A 154 -10.21 24.09 5.87
CA PRO A 154 -10.61 25.45 6.10
C PRO A 154 -11.25 25.64 7.49
N PRO A 155 -11.17 26.83 8.09
CA PRO A 155 -11.80 27.08 9.38
C PRO A 155 -13.33 26.97 9.28
N GLU A 156 -13.98 26.47 10.33
CA GLU A 156 -15.44 26.25 10.34
C GLU A 156 -16.25 27.54 10.04
N SER A 157 -15.73 28.72 10.42
CA SER A 157 -16.35 29.98 10.11
C SER A 157 -16.46 30.31 8.62
N SER A 158 -15.62 29.68 7.78
CA SER A 158 -15.59 29.90 6.33
C SER A 158 -16.38 28.89 5.52
N VAL A 159 -17.01 27.92 6.18
CA VAL A 159 -17.74 26.84 5.53
C VAL A 159 -19.18 26.73 6.06
N ARG A 160 -20.05 26.12 5.25
CA ARG A 160 -21.38 25.66 5.65
C ARG A 160 -21.54 24.21 5.27
N THR A 161 -22.27 23.45 6.08
CA THR A 161 -22.56 22.05 5.80
C THR A 161 -24.05 21.88 5.55
N ALA A 162 -24.39 21.09 4.52
CA ALA A 162 -25.73 20.60 4.23
C ALA A 162 -25.74 19.07 4.32
N ILE A 163 -26.72 18.51 4.98
CA ILE A 163 -26.89 17.05 5.10
C ILE A 163 -27.99 16.63 4.12
N MET A 164 -27.70 15.61 3.32
CA MET A 164 -28.64 15.04 2.36
C MET A 164 -28.74 13.52 2.57
N SER A 165 -29.93 12.96 2.35
CA SER A 165 -30.10 11.51 2.24
C SER A 165 -29.54 11.01 0.92
N CYS A 166 -29.49 9.68 0.73
CA CYS A 166 -29.27 9.09 -0.59
C CYS A 166 -30.40 9.51 -1.55
N GLY A 167 -30.09 9.56 -2.83
CA GLY A 167 -30.97 10.03 -3.88
C GLY A 167 -30.42 11.24 -4.60
N GLU A 168 -31.32 12.01 -5.22
CA GLU A 168 -30.95 13.18 -6.02
C GLU A 168 -31.58 14.45 -5.40
N HIS A 169 -30.76 15.43 -5.08
CA HIS A 169 -31.15 16.64 -4.38
C HIS A 169 -30.57 17.90 -5.04
N PRO A 170 -31.31 19.01 -5.07
CA PRO A 170 -30.77 20.29 -5.53
C PRO A 170 -29.55 20.70 -4.69
N ALA A 171 -28.52 21.21 -5.36
CA ALA A 171 -27.33 21.72 -4.70
C ALA A 171 -26.69 22.86 -5.50
N THR A 172 -26.34 23.94 -4.83
CA THR A 172 -25.67 25.10 -5.44
C THR A 172 -24.56 25.64 -4.54
N GLY A 173 -23.55 26.23 -5.16
CA GLY A 173 -22.42 26.84 -4.47
C GLY A 173 -21.10 26.15 -4.74
N LYS A 174 -20.07 26.53 -4.01
CA LYS A 174 -18.71 26.04 -4.17
C LYS A 174 -18.49 24.87 -3.21
N LEU A 175 -18.62 23.63 -3.70
CA LEU A 175 -18.43 22.41 -2.91
C LEU A 175 -16.94 22.22 -2.61
N LEU A 176 -16.61 22.01 -1.34
CA LEU A 176 -15.24 21.82 -0.84
C LEU A 176 -14.98 20.39 -0.40
N ALA A 177 -15.97 19.74 0.20
CA ALA A 177 -15.81 18.38 0.71
C ALA A 177 -17.12 17.61 0.75
N ILE A 178 -17.00 16.30 0.82
CA ILE A 178 -18.10 15.36 1.05
C ILE A 178 -17.74 14.43 2.20
N ARG A 179 -18.72 14.00 2.99
CA ARG A 179 -18.58 12.98 4.02
C ARG A 179 -19.78 12.03 3.97
N PRO A 180 -19.69 10.93 3.22
CA PRO A 180 -20.69 9.88 3.24
C PRO A 180 -20.77 9.23 4.62
N THR A 181 -21.98 8.87 5.04
CA THR A 181 -22.27 8.10 6.25
C THR A 181 -23.26 7.00 5.87
N LEU A 182 -22.82 5.75 5.90
CA LEU A 182 -23.65 4.58 5.67
C LEU A 182 -23.95 3.92 7.01
N ASP A 183 -25.08 3.24 7.09
CA ASP A 183 -25.51 2.52 8.31
C ASP A 183 -24.79 1.18 8.51
N LYS A 184 -24.13 0.67 7.48
CA LYS A 184 -23.33 -0.57 7.47
C LYS A 184 -22.25 -0.52 6.40
N ASP A 185 -21.41 -1.54 6.37
CA ASP A 185 -20.44 -1.75 5.30
C ASP A 185 -21.09 -1.70 3.93
N GLY A 186 -20.39 -1.05 2.98
CA GLY A 186 -20.97 -0.91 1.67
C GLY A 186 -20.18 -0.04 0.70
N SER A 187 -20.89 0.48 -0.28
CA SER A 187 -20.32 1.40 -1.28
C SER A 187 -21.27 2.57 -1.52
N ALA A 188 -20.72 3.71 -1.91
CA ALA A 188 -21.48 4.89 -2.32
C ALA A 188 -20.84 5.57 -3.51
N GLY A 189 -21.66 5.92 -4.51
CA GLY A 189 -21.31 6.80 -5.62
C GLY A 189 -21.83 8.21 -5.36
N VAL A 190 -21.01 9.22 -5.57
CA VAL A 190 -21.39 10.62 -5.43
C VAL A 190 -21.08 11.35 -6.73
N ALA A 191 -22.10 11.95 -7.34
CA ALA A 191 -21.96 12.71 -8.57
C ALA A 191 -22.70 14.05 -8.52
N ALA A 192 -22.19 15.02 -9.22
CA ALA A 192 -22.90 16.26 -9.54
C ALA A 192 -23.55 16.15 -10.93
N ILE A 193 -24.79 16.58 -11.04
CA ILE A 193 -25.50 16.76 -12.31
C ILE A 193 -25.60 18.26 -12.53
N LEU A 194 -24.86 18.78 -13.51
CA LEU A 194 -24.84 20.18 -13.86
C LEU A 194 -25.99 20.56 -14.78
N PRO A 195 -26.35 21.84 -14.88
CA PRO A 195 -27.32 22.30 -15.88
C PRO A 195 -26.94 21.81 -17.27
N GLY A 196 -27.93 21.32 -18.03
CA GLY A 196 -27.68 20.67 -19.33
C GLY A 196 -27.41 19.15 -19.24
N GLY A 197 -27.46 18.55 -18.06
CA GLY A 197 -27.39 17.10 -17.86
C GLY A 197 -25.98 16.51 -17.81
N ARG A 198 -24.93 17.33 -17.88
CA ARG A 198 -23.55 16.87 -17.71
C ARG A 198 -23.35 16.33 -16.30
N GLN A 199 -22.86 15.10 -16.21
CA GLN A 199 -22.51 14.47 -14.93
C GLN A 199 -21.02 14.58 -14.65
N GLU A 200 -20.69 14.83 -13.39
CA GLU A 200 -19.32 14.86 -12.89
C GLU A 200 -19.23 13.96 -11.66
N ILE A 201 -18.50 12.86 -11.77
CA ILE A 201 -18.32 11.92 -10.66
C ILE A 201 -17.35 12.54 -9.68
N ILE A 202 -17.82 12.74 -8.44
CA ILE A 202 -17.05 13.36 -7.36
C ILE A 202 -16.28 12.31 -6.57
N ALA A 203 -16.92 11.17 -6.28
CA ALA A 203 -16.30 10.08 -5.56
C ALA A 203 -17.01 8.74 -5.82
N TRP A 204 -16.23 7.68 -5.76
CA TRP A 204 -16.72 6.32 -5.60
C TRP A 204 -16.11 5.71 -4.36
N ILE A 205 -16.91 5.55 -3.31
CA ILE A 205 -16.48 4.99 -2.03
C ILE A 205 -16.71 3.49 -2.06
N ARG A 206 -15.68 2.71 -1.72
CA ARG A 206 -15.72 1.24 -1.63
C ARG A 206 -15.32 0.80 -0.24
N ASN A 207 -15.81 -0.38 0.17
CA ASN A 207 -15.46 -0.98 1.45
C ASN A 207 -15.61 0.04 2.59
N TYR A 208 -16.72 0.77 2.56
CA TYR A 208 -17.02 1.75 3.61
C TYR A 208 -17.14 1.01 4.94
N ASP A 209 -16.45 1.55 5.93
CA ASP A 209 -16.48 1.07 7.29
C ASP A 209 -17.09 2.17 8.17
N PRO A 210 -18.23 1.92 8.86
CA PRO A 210 -18.88 2.90 9.74
C PRO A 210 -17.96 3.41 10.87
N ASP A 211 -16.99 2.62 11.30
CA ASP A 211 -16.01 3.00 12.32
C ASP A 211 -14.89 3.90 11.74
N TYR A 212 -14.77 3.96 10.41
CA TYR A 212 -13.75 4.72 9.68
C TYR A 212 -14.33 5.85 8.82
N ARG A 213 -15.12 6.73 9.45
CA ARG A 213 -15.74 7.87 8.76
C ARG A 213 -14.70 8.90 8.36
N THR A 214 -14.64 9.20 7.07
CA THR A 214 -13.68 10.13 6.49
C THR A 214 -14.40 11.26 5.75
N THR A 215 -13.93 12.49 5.94
CA THR A 215 -14.29 13.63 5.10
C THR A 215 -13.32 13.69 3.93
N TYR A 216 -13.83 13.69 2.71
CA TYR A 216 -13.07 13.75 1.46
C TYR A 216 -13.03 15.20 0.99
N TRP A 217 -11.91 15.88 1.20
CA TRP A 217 -11.69 17.28 0.79
C TRP A 217 -11.22 17.32 -0.65
N LEU A 218 -12.02 17.95 -1.52
CA LEU A 218 -11.68 18.09 -2.93
C LEU A 218 -10.38 18.89 -3.09
N ARG A 219 -9.47 18.40 -3.93
CA ARG A 219 -8.24 19.14 -4.26
C ARG A 219 -8.53 20.47 -4.93
N GLN A 220 -9.53 20.49 -5.79
CA GLN A 220 -10.09 21.69 -6.38
C GLN A 220 -11.59 21.76 -6.04
N PRO A 221 -12.05 22.86 -5.47
CA PRO A 221 -13.46 23.04 -5.19
C PRO A 221 -14.31 22.95 -6.46
N LEU A 222 -15.44 22.25 -6.38
CA LEU A 222 -16.40 22.13 -7.48
C LEU A 222 -17.45 23.21 -7.40
N VAL A 223 -17.58 24.02 -8.47
CA VAL A 223 -18.62 25.04 -8.58
C VAL A 223 -19.90 24.39 -9.10
N LEU A 224 -20.96 24.47 -8.30
CA LEU A 224 -22.31 24.00 -8.64
C LEU A 224 -23.19 25.21 -8.96
N PRO A 225 -23.44 25.56 -10.23
CA PRO A 225 -24.33 26.65 -10.60
C PRO A 225 -25.79 26.34 -10.23
N SER A 226 -26.62 27.36 -10.27
CA SER A 226 -28.08 27.18 -10.05
C SER A 226 -28.66 26.14 -11.01
N GLY A 227 -29.54 25.29 -10.51
CA GLY A 227 -30.09 24.14 -11.25
C GLY A 227 -29.22 22.87 -11.24
N SER A 228 -28.07 22.89 -10.56
CA SER A 228 -27.30 21.66 -10.31
C SER A 228 -27.98 20.78 -9.27
N ARG A 229 -27.69 19.47 -9.35
CA ARG A 229 -28.15 18.48 -8.38
C ARG A 229 -26.98 17.60 -7.95
N MET A 230 -27.00 17.13 -6.72
CA MET A 230 -26.13 16.07 -6.24
C MET A 230 -26.90 14.76 -6.29
N ARG A 231 -26.27 13.74 -6.84
CA ARG A 231 -26.78 12.36 -6.81
C ARG A 231 -25.90 11.52 -5.92
N VAL A 232 -26.53 10.82 -4.97
CA VAL A 232 -25.87 9.89 -4.07
C VAL A 232 -26.55 8.53 -4.20
N GLU A 233 -25.79 7.54 -4.68
CA GLU A 233 -26.22 6.16 -4.79
C GLU A 233 -25.44 5.32 -3.79
N SER A 234 -26.10 4.38 -3.11
CA SER A 234 -25.47 3.57 -2.09
C SER A 234 -26.05 2.17 -2.05
N SER A 235 -25.23 1.21 -1.64
CA SER A 235 -25.65 -0.17 -1.34
C SER A 235 -26.33 -0.33 0.03
N ALA A 236 -26.37 0.73 0.83
CA ALA A 236 -26.95 0.77 2.18
C ALA A 236 -27.70 2.08 2.39
N ASN A 237 -28.46 2.20 3.50
CA ASN A 237 -29.03 3.48 3.86
C ASN A 237 -27.89 4.49 4.11
N CYS A 238 -28.03 5.68 3.59
CA CYS A 238 -26.97 6.67 3.70
C CYS A 238 -27.49 8.09 3.92
N ALA A 239 -26.60 8.88 4.50
CA ALA A 239 -26.61 10.31 4.44
C ALA A 239 -25.27 10.81 3.91
N ILE A 240 -25.24 12.03 3.40
CA ILE A 240 -24.01 12.68 2.99
C ILE A 240 -23.98 14.11 3.52
N ASP A 241 -22.87 14.47 4.15
CA ASP A 241 -22.59 15.85 4.48
C ASP A 241 -21.84 16.49 3.31
N LEU A 242 -22.39 17.57 2.81
CA LEU A 242 -21.77 18.40 1.78
C LEU A 242 -21.25 19.68 2.41
N THR A 243 -19.94 19.92 2.33
CA THR A 243 -19.30 21.12 2.84
C THR A 243 -19.07 22.10 1.71
N PHE A 244 -19.64 23.30 1.83
CA PHE A 244 -19.52 24.40 0.87
C PHE A 244 -18.73 25.57 1.46
N ALA A 245 -18.08 26.35 0.60
CA ALA A 245 -17.62 27.68 0.98
C ALA A 245 -18.82 28.57 1.31
N ARG A 246 -18.64 29.49 2.26
CA ARG A 246 -19.61 30.55 2.57
C ARG A 246 -19.54 31.67 1.58
#